data_0e85b6bb9ecd94bb37f508c67c834c84
#
_entry.id   0e85b6bb9ecd94bb37f508c67c834c84
#
_cell.length_a   1.000
_cell.length_b   1.000
_cell.length_c   1.000
_cell.angle_alpha   90.00
_cell.angle_beta   90.00
_cell.angle_gamma   90.00
#
_symmetry.space_group_name_H-M   'P 1'
#
loop_
_entity.id
_entity.type
_entity.pdbx_description
1 polymer ?
#
loop_
_entity_poly.entity_id
_entity_poly.type
_entity_poly.pdbx_seq_one_letter_code
_entity_poly.pdbx_strand_id
1 'polypeptide(L)'
;MKKILKLILATASILAQAWEPTKPVTVIVGNTPGAGNEIAFRKLAEIVQKTNTKFNFVVENRAGVDSVIAQNHFLTVPADGYTINLPSHMSTYVTNDIWEKNIKKFKYDDFLDVMTIGKSPLVLVASPKSTITTPEEFIRLIRITGGAINIAVGGGEHRTAFEYLM
;
A
#
# COMPACT_ATOMS: atom_id res chain seq x y z
N MET A 1 -27.59 -44.48 10.20
CA MET A 1 -26.79 -43.33 10.64
C MET A 1 -25.52 -43.14 9.81
N LYS A 2 -24.64 -44.12 9.62
CA LYS A 2 -23.36 -43.94 8.83
C LYS A 2 -23.58 -43.55 7.37
N LYS A 3 -24.66 -43.99 6.70
CA LYS A 3 -24.97 -43.64 5.29
C LYS A 3 -25.47 -42.19 5.16
N ILE A 4 -26.26 -41.70 6.14
CA ILE A 4 -26.77 -40.33 6.18
C ILE A 4 -25.62 -39.35 6.45
N LEU A 5 -24.69 -39.70 7.35
CA LEU A 5 -23.52 -38.87 7.65
C LEU A 5 -22.58 -38.74 6.41
N LYS A 6 -22.40 -39.81 5.64
CA LYS A 6 -21.63 -39.74 4.35
C LYS A 6 -22.32 -38.88 3.31
N LEU A 7 -23.64 -38.85 3.23
CA LEU A 7 -24.40 -38.04 2.32
C LEU A 7 -24.29 -36.53 2.69
N ILE A 8 -24.33 -36.20 3.99
CA ILE A 8 -24.16 -34.85 4.51
C ILE A 8 -22.74 -34.33 4.25
N LEU A 9 -21.70 -35.16 4.44
CA LEU A 9 -20.33 -34.80 4.10
C LEU A 9 -20.13 -34.56 2.59
N ALA A 10 -20.78 -35.37 1.74
CA ALA A 10 -20.68 -35.21 0.27
C ALA A 10 -21.36 -33.92 -0.22
N THR A 11 -22.49 -33.53 0.39
CA THR A 11 -23.17 -32.27 0.04
C THR A 11 -22.44 -31.03 0.57
N ALA A 12 -21.76 -31.12 1.72
CA ALA A 12 -20.94 -30.01 2.24
C ALA A 12 -19.72 -29.69 1.33
N SER A 13 -19.18 -30.67 0.65
CA SER A 13 -18.05 -30.48 -0.28
C SER A 13 -18.43 -29.72 -1.56
N ILE A 14 -19.69 -29.68 -1.95
CA ILE A 14 -20.16 -28.99 -3.16
C ILE A 14 -20.25 -27.46 -2.95
N LEU A 15 -20.31 -26.99 -1.70
CA LEU A 15 -20.47 -25.57 -1.36
C LEU A 15 -19.13 -24.81 -1.25
N ALA A 16 -18.01 -25.49 -1.32
CA ALA A 16 -16.68 -24.89 -1.28
C ALA A 16 -16.16 -24.59 -2.69
N GLN A 17 -16.98 -23.96 -3.53
CA GLN A 17 -16.46 -23.46 -4.80
C GLN A 17 -15.60 -22.24 -4.50
N ALA A 18 -14.29 -22.35 -4.75
CA ALA A 18 -13.39 -21.22 -4.63
C ALA A 18 -13.90 -20.06 -5.51
N TRP A 19 -13.95 -18.86 -4.96
CA TRP A 19 -14.34 -17.69 -5.74
C TRP A 19 -13.43 -17.53 -6.95
N GLU A 20 -14.01 -17.40 -8.12
CA GLU A 20 -13.29 -17.15 -9.36
C GLU A 20 -13.82 -15.86 -10.01
N PRO A 21 -12.94 -14.96 -10.47
CA PRO A 21 -13.37 -13.72 -11.10
C PRO A 21 -14.04 -14.01 -12.45
N THR A 22 -15.19 -13.39 -12.70
CA THR A 22 -15.92 -13.40 -13.98
C THR A 22 -15.71 -12.14 -14.80
N LYS A 23 -15.07 -11.10 -14.21
CA LYS A 23 -14.71 -9.83 -14.83
C LYS A 23 -13.34 -9.38 -14.32
N PRO A 24 -12.67 -8.42 -14.97
CA PRO A 24 -11.40 -7.89 -14.49
C PRO A 24 -11.49 -7.36 -13.05
N VAL A 25 -10.42 -7.56 -12.29
CA VAL A 25 -10.25 -7.00 -10.93
C VAL A 25 -9.50 -5.69 -11.05
N THR A 26 -10.11 -4.60 -10.60
CA THR A 26 -9.48 -3.28 -10.55
C THR A 26 -8.56 -3.17 -9.35
N VAL A 27 -7.38 -2.62 -9.55
CA VAL A 27 -6.37 -2.40 -8.51
C VAL A 27 -6.11 -0.90 -8.40
N ILE A 28 -6.62 -0.28 -7.35
CA ILE A 28 -6.42 1.15 -7.09
C ILE A 28 -5.05 1.35 -6.45
N VAL A 29 -4.25 2.24 -7.05
CA VAL A 29 -2.90 2.60 -6.60
C VAL A 29 -2.84 4.09 -6.33
N GLY A 30 -2.47 4.48 -5.12
CA GLY A 30 -2.42 5.88 -4.68
C GLY A 30 -1.19 6.66 -5.14
N ASN A 31 -0.34 6.08 -5.97
CA ASN A 31 0.88 6.67 -6.49
C ASN A 31 0.78 6.97 -7.99
N THR A 32 1.70 7.80 -8.49
CA THR A 32 1.86 8.00 -9.94
C THR A 32 2.31 6.72 -10.62
N PRO A 33 1.97 6.52 -11.92
CA PRO A 33 2.46 5.39 -12.68
C PRO A 33 3.99 5.25 -12.62
N GLY A 34 4.46 4.01 -12.46
CA GLY A 34 5.89 3.69 -12.32
C GLY A 34 6.40 3.69 -10.88
N ALA A 35 5.55 3.90 -9.88
CA ALA A 35 5.93 3.75 -8.47
C ALA A 35 6.32 2.30 -8.14
N GLY A 36 7.23 2.14 -7.18
CA GLY A 36 7.81 0.83 -6.84
C GLY A 36 6.77 -0.22 -6.44
N ASN A 37 5.76 0.17 -5.65
CA ASN A 37 4.66 -0.72 -5.26
C ASN A 37 3.80 -1.15 -6.46
N GLU A 38 3.54 -0.24 -7.42
CA GLU A 38 2.82 -0.57 -8.64
C GLU A 38 3.60 -1.55 -9.51
N ILE A 39 4.91 -1.30 -9.73
CA ILE A 39 5.77 -2.19 -10.51
C ILE A 39 5.79 -3.59 -9.90
N ALA A 40 5.95 -3.68 -8.57
CA ALA A 40 5.91 -4.94 -7.85
C ALA A 40 4.58 -5.68 -8.04
N PHE A 41 3.45 -4.96 -7.93
CA PHE A 41 2.13 -5.54 -8.15
C PHE A 41 1.95 -6.02 -9.61
N ARG A 42 2.36 -5.23 -10.61
CA ARG A 42 2.26 -5.64 -12.03
C ARG A 42 3.03 -6.94 -12.30
N LYS A 43 4.19 -7.12 -11.66
CA LYS A 43 4.94 -8.38 -11.76
C LYS A 43 4.20 -9.54 -11.09
N LEU A 44 3.61 -9.32 -9.93
CA LEU A 44 2.77 -10.31 -9.27
C LEU A 44 1.56 -10.70 -10.14
N ALA A 45 0.85 -9.70 -10.68
CA ALA A 45 -0.29 -9.88 -11.56
C ALA A 45 0.07 -10.72 -12.80
N GLU A 46 1.22 -10.45 -13.43
CA GLU A 46 1.75 -11.23 -14.56
C GLU A 46 1.95 -12.70 -14.19
N ILE A 47 2.52 -12.99 -13.02
CA ILE A 47 2.73 -14.36 -12.54
C ILE A 47 1.39 -15.05 -12.29
N VAL A 48 0.44 -14.38 -11.62
CA VAL A 48 -0.89 -14.93 -11.36
C VAL A 48 -1.62 -15.25 -12.66
N GLN A 49 -1.59 -14.34 -13.64
CA GLN A 49 -2.21 -14.58 -14.95
C GLN A 49 -1.62 -15.75 -15.72
N LYS A 50 -0.31 -16.00 -15.57
CA LYS A 50 0.34 -17.19 -16.18
C LYS A 50 -0.09 -18.50 -15.53
N THR A 51 -0.39 -18.49 -14.23
CA THR A 51 -0.82 -19.69 -13.49
C THR A 51 -2.33 -19.90 -13.56
N ASN A 52 -3.11 -18.83 -13.65
CA ASN A 52 -4.56 -18.88 -13.79
C ASN A 52 -5.05 -17.73 -14.67
N THR A 53 -5.37 -18.06 -15.92
CA THR A 53 -5.80 -17.10 -16.96
C THR A 53 -7.15 -16.44 -16.69
N LYS A 54 -7.93 -16.91 -15.70
CA LYS A 54 -9.19 -16.29 -15.30
C LYS A 54 -8.96 -14.96 -14.57
N PHE A 55 -7.79 -14.77 -13.96
CA PHE A 55 -7.46 -13.50 -13.32
C PHE A 55 -6.95 -12.49 -14.35
N ASN A 56 -7.64 -11.38 -14.45
CA ASN A 56 -7.22 -10.20 -15.21
C ASN A 56 -7.23 -8.99 -14.28
N PHE A 57 -6.10 -8.29 -14.16
CA PHE A 57 -5.96 -7.13 -13.29
C PHE A 57 -5.83 -5.85 -14.12
N VAL A 58 -6.61 -4.83 -13.75
CA VAL A 58 -6.56 -3.49 -14.34
C VAL A 58 -6.07 -2.53 -13.26
N VAL A 59 -4.87 -1.99 -13.43
CA VAL A 59 -4.28 -1.03 -12.49
C VAL A 59 -4.79 0.38 -12.81
N GLU A 60 -5.36 1.02 -11.81
CA GLU A 60 -5.86 2.39 -11.84
C GLU A 60 -5.07 3.26 -10.87
N ASN A 61 -4.27 4.21 -11.40
CA ASN A 61 -3.51 5.14 -10.60
C ASN A 61 -4.36 6.37 -10.23
N ARG A 62 -4.47 6.65 -8.93
CA ARG A 62 -5.15 7.84 -8.37
C ARG A 62 -4.22 8.55 -7.41
N ALA A 63 -3.17 9.15 -7.97
CA ALA A 63 -2.18 9.85 -7.19
C ALA A 63 -2.73 11.16 -6.59
N GLY A 64 -2.17 11.55 -5.47
CA GLY A 64 -2.41 12.85 -4.84
C GLY A 64 -2.57 12.75 -3.33
N VAL A 65 -2.08 13.82 -2.68
CA VAL A 65 -2.15 14.03 -1.24
C VAL A 65 -1.75 12.78 -0.45
N ASP A 66 -0.54 12.30 -0.71
CA ASP A 66 0.03 11.09 -0.08
C ASP A 66 -0.94 9.89 -0.09
N SER A 67 -1.55 9.63 -1.27
CA SER A 67 -2.54 8.57 -1.53
C SER A 67 -3.95 8.79 -0.94
N VAL A 68 -4.24 9.88 -0.24
CA VAL A 68 -5.57 10.13 0.36
C VAL A 68 -6.68 10.13 -0.69
N ILE A 69 -6.41 10.65 -1.90
CA ILE A 69 -7.40 10.68 -2.99
C ILE A 69 -7.82 9.25 -3.36
N ALA A 70 -6.86 8.34 -3.50
CA ALA A 70 -7.13 6.94 -3.82
C ALA A 70 -7.94 6.25 -2.72
N GLN A 71 -7.57 6.47 -1.46
CA GLN A 71 -8.21 5.87 -0.30
C GLN A 71 -9.66 6.35 -0.14
N ASN A 72 -9.89 7.67 -0.25
CA ASN A 72 -11.23 8.23 -0.21
C ASN A 72 -12.11 7.68 -1.34
N HIS A 73 -11.55 7.49 -2.54
CA HIS A 73 -12.27 6.87 -3.65
C HIS A 73 -12.56 5.40 -3.39
N PHE A 74 -11.61 4.63 -2.87
CA PHE A 74 -11.80 3.21 -2.58
C PHE A 74 -12.99 2.94 -1.65
N LEU A 75 -13.30 3.84 -0.73
CA LEU A 75 -14.49 3.72 0.13
C LEU A 75 -15.81 3.93 -0.62
N THR A 76 -15.80 4.46 -1.83
CA THR A 76 -17.01 4.71 -2.63
C THR A 76 -17.33 3.58 -3.60
N VAL A 77 -16.42 2.63 -3.79
CA VAL A 77 -16.62 1.50 -4.70
C VAL A 77 -17.33 0.34 -4.00
N PRO A 78 -18.09 -0.50 -4.73
CA PRO A 78 -18.74 -1.67 -4.14
C PRO A 78 -17.74 -2.65 -3.54
N ALA A 79 -18.05 -3.21 -2.37
CA ALA A 79 -17.28 -4.26 -1.71
C ALA A 79 -17.65 -5.66 -2.28
N ASP A 80 -17.53 -5.82 -3.61
CA ASP A 80 -17.94 -7.03 -4.35
C ASP A 80 -16.77 -7.96 -4.68
N GLY A 81 -15.57 -7.67 -4.18
CA GLY A 81 -14.35 -8.44 -4.44
C GLY A 81 -13.67 -8.11 -5.78
N TYR A 82 -14.21 -7.21 -6.59
CA TYR A 82 -13.63 -6.82 -7.89
C TYR A 82 -12.82 -5.53 -7.87
N THR A 83 -12.73 -4.91 -6.72
CA THR A 83 -11.82 -3.77 -6.52
C THR A 83 -10.96 -4.04 -5.30
N ILE A 84 -9.66 -3.99 -5.47
CA ILE A 84 -8.66 -4.09 -4.41
C ILE A 84 -7.83 -2.82 -4.37
N ASN A 85 -7.28 -2.53 -3.21
CA ASN A 85 -6.47 -1.35 -2.99
C ASN A 85 -5.01 -1.75 -2.70
N LEU A 86 -4.08 -1.01 -3.26
CA LEU A 86 -2.64 -1.18 -3.05
C LEU A 86 -2.05 0.06 -2.34
N PRO A 87 -2.28 0.21 -1.03
CA PRO A 87 -1.79 1.35 -0.28
C PRO A 87 -0.32 1.19 0.11
N SER A 88 0.34 2.31 0.44
CA SER A 88 1.46 2.30 1.37
C SER A 88 0.88 2.27 2.78
N HIS A 89 1.17 1.22 3.55
CA HIS A 89 0.59 1.04 4.88
C HIS A 89 0.93 2.20 5.83
N MET A 90 2.19 2.61 5.84
CA MET A 90 2.66 3.70 6.70
C MET A 90 1.99 5.03 6.34
N SER A 91 1.96 5.41 5.06
CA SER A 91 1.29 6.64 4.61
C SER A 91 -0.20 6.60 4.92
N THR A 92 -0.89 5.52 4.53
CA THR A 92 -2.34 5.43 4.61
C THR A 92 -2.86 5.44 6.05
N TYR A 93 -2.22 4.67 6.94
CA TYR A 93 -2.78 4.41 8.27
C TYR A 93 -2.12 5.18 9.40
N VAL A 94 -0.95 5.76 9.19
CA VAL A 94 -0.21 6.47 10.23
C VAL A 94 -0.01 7.94 9.85
N THR A 95 0.71 8.21 8.76
CA THR A 95 1.13 9.60 8.50
C THR A 95 -0.01 10.48 8.03
N ASN A 96 -1.02 9.93 7.34
CA ASN A 96 -2.19 10.70 6.93
C ASN A 96 -3.07 11.15 8.11
N ASP A 97 -3.02 10.49 9.25
CA ASP A 97 -3.69 10.96 10.47
C ASP A 97 -2.99 12.17 11.08
N ILE A 98 -1.72 12.35 10.80
CA ILE A 98 -0.92 13.47 11.29
C ILE A 98 -1.01 14.66 10.34
N TRP A 99 -0.75 14.44 9.05
CA TRP A 99 -0.55 15.48 8.06
C TRP A 99 -1.79 15.84 7.26
N GLU A 100 -2.67 14.86 7.00
CA GLU A 100 -3.77 14.97 6.02
C GLU A 100 -5.16 14.78 6.65
N LYS A 101 -5.26 14.89 7.97
CA LYS A 101 -6.50 14.64 8.74
C LYS A 101 -7.72 15.44 8.28
N ASN A 102 -7.52 16.62 7.70
CA ASN A 102 -8.62 17.50 7.28
C ASN A 102 -9.29 17.03 5.96
N ILE A 103 -8.59 16.26 5.13
CA ILE A 103 -9.08 15.77 3.85
C ILE A 103 -9.27 14.26 3.82
N LYS A 104 -8.70 13.55 4.76
CA LYS A 104 -8.86 12.12 4.96
C LYS A 104 -10.29 11.82 5.45
N LYS A 105 -11.01 10.94 4.73
CA LYS A 105 -12.39 10.53 5.04
C LYS A 105 -12.49 9.09 5.53
N PHE A 106 -11.38 8.43 5.85
CA PHE A 106 -11.30 7.03 6.23
C PHE A 106 -10.58 6.84 7.56
N LYS A 107 -10.84 5.70 8.19
CA LYS A 107 -10.14 5.20 9.37
C LYS A 107 -9.46 3.87 9.02
N TYR A 108 -8.57 3.40 9.88
CA TYR A 108 -7.93 2.09 9.71
C TYR A 108 -8.96 0.95 9.57
N ASP A 109 -9.98 0.95 10.42
CA ASP A 109 -10.99 -0.10 10.49
C ASP A 109 -11.96 -0.12 9.29
N ASP A 110 -11.90 0.88 8.39
CA ASP A 110 -12.69 0.89 7.17
C ASP A 110 -12.12 -0.04 6.08
N PHE A 111 -10.92 -0.60 6.30
CA PHE A 111 -10.23 -1.48 5.37
C PHE A 111 -10.05 -2.87 5.96
N LEU A 112 -10.13 -3.88 5.11
CA LEU A 112 -9.75 -5.24 5.42
C LEU A 112 -8.40 -5.53 4.77
N ASP A 113 -7.36 -5.64 5.58
CA ASP A 113 -6.02 -6.01 5.09
C ASP A 113 -6.00 -7.49 4.68
N VAL A 114 -5.65 -7.75 3.43
CA VAL A 114 -5.60 -9.11 2.88
C VAL A 114 -4.20 -9.70 3.02
N MET A 115 -3.18 -8.99 2.55
CA MET A 115 -1.79 -9.45 2.63
C MET A 115 -0.79 -8.31 2.41
N THR A 116 0.41 -8.49 2.91
CA THR A 116 1.55 -7.62 2.59
C THR A 116 2.27 -8.17 1.36
N ILE A 117 2.38 -7.36 0.29
CA ILE A 117 3.07 -7.74 -0.95
C ILE A 117 4.58 -7.58 -0.81
N GLY A 118 5.02 -6.55 -0.07
CA GLY A 118 6.45 -6.28 0.12
C GLY A 118 6.69 -5.28 1.23
N LYS A 119 7.96 -5.17 1.64
CA LYS A 119 8.44 -4.18 2.60
C LYS A 119 9.63 -3.45 1.99
N SER A 120 9.71 -2.13 2.18
CA SER A 120 10.83 -1.30 1.74
C SER A 120 11.37 -0.51 2.92
N PRO A 121 12.68 -0.55 3.19
CA PRO A 121 13.27 0.30 4.21
C PRO A 121 13.31 1.74 3.74
N LEU A 122 13.17 2.68 4.66
CA LEU A 122 13.52 4.07 4.41
C LEU A 122 15.04 4.23 4.57
N VAL A 123 15.67 4.97 3.67
CA VAL A 123 17.10 5.26 3.71
C VAL A 123 17.32 6.76 3.63
N LEU A 124 18.27 7.24 4.40
CA LEU A 124 18.77 8.60 4.32
C LEU A 124 19.99 8.61 3.39
N VAL A 125 19.97 9.48 2.38
CA VAL A 125 21.04 9.59 1.38
C VAL A 125 21.58 11.01 1.37
N ALA A 126 22.90 11.14 1.37
CA ALA A 126 23.57 12.40 1.14
C ALA A 126 23.94 12.56 -0.33
N SER A 127 23.92 13.79 -0.84
CA SER A 127 24.44 14.10 -2.17
C SER A 127 25.95 13.78 -2.24
N PRO A 128 26.47 13.28 -3.38
CA PRO A 128 27.92 13.13 -3.57
C PRO A 128 28.73 14.44 -3.41
N LYS A 129 28.04 15.59 -3.52
CA LYS A 129 28.61 16.92 -3.30
C LYS A 129 28.54 17.37 -1.84
N SER A 130 27.92 16.58 -0.96
CA SER A 130 27.80 16.90 0.44
C SER A 130 29.13 16.62 1.16
N THR A 131 29.41 17.42 2.17
CA THR A 131 30.51 17.17 3.11
C THR A 131 30.12 16.18 4.21
N ILE A 132 28.84 15.79 4.26
CA ILE A 132 28.32 14.81 5.25
C ILE A 132 28.63 13.41 4.72
N THR A 133 29.37 12.64 5.49
CA THR A 133 29.77 11.28 5.14
C THR A 133 29.28 10.23 6.14
N THR A 134 28.86 10.68 7.32
CA THR A 134 28.37 9.79 8.38
C THR A 134 27.05 10.29 8.99
N PRO A 135 26.26 9.40 9.60
CA PRO A 135 25.04 9.79 10.33
C PRO A 135 25.33 10.77 11.48
N GLU A 136 26.46 10.62 12.17
CA GLU A 136 26.86 11.48 13.29
C GLU A 136 27.14 12.92 12.83
N GLU A 137 27.81 13.08 11.68
CA GLU A 137 28.01 14.39 11.06
C GLU A 137 26.67 15.05 10.68
N PHE A 138 25.75 14.28 10.17
CA PHE A 138 24.40 14.76 9.85
C PHE A 138 23.67 15.26 11.10
N ILE A 139 23.65 14.47 12.17
CA ILE A 139 23.01 14.86 13.44
C ILE A 139 23.69 16.10 14.05
N ARG A 140 25.02 16.15 13.97
CA ARG A 140 25.77 17.34 14.42
C ARG A 140 25.38 18.59 13.63
N LEU A 141 25.27 18.47 12.28
CA LEU A 141 24.88 19.60 11.45
C LEU A 141 23.50 20.13 11.82
N ILE A 142 22.51 19.24 12.00
CA ILE A 142 21.17 19.64 12.44
C ILE A 142 21.23 20.47 13.73
N ARG A 143 21.99 20.00 14.72
CA ARG A 143 22.10 20.65 16.02
C ARG A 143 22.76 22.03 15.95
N ILE A 144 23.86 22.18 15.20
CA ILE A 144 24.56 23.47 15.10
C ILE A 144 23.85 24.49 14.23
N THR A 145 23.02 24.03 13.28
CA THR A 145 22.24 24.92 12.39
C THR A 145 20.85 25.24 12.97
N GLY A 146 20.50 24.70 14.13
CA GLY A 146 19.15 24.83 14.70
C GLY A 146 18.06 24.26 13.80
N GLY A 147 18.38 23.23 12.99
CA GLY A 147 17.46 22.62 12.04
C GLY A 147 17.34 23.33 10.68
N ALA A 148 18.14 24.39 10.42
CA ALA A 148 18.09 25.14 9.16
C ALA A 148 18.83 24.39 8.03
N ILE A 149 18.33 23.21 7.67
CA ILE A 149 18.84 22.38 6.56
C ILE A 149 17.72 22.02 5.60
N ASN A 150 18.03 21.90 4.32
CA ASN A 150 17.07 21.50 3.32
C ASN A 150 17.15 19.99 3.08
N ILE A 151 16.01 19.32 3.20
CA ILE A 151 15.89 17.88 2.98
C ILE A 151 14.77 17.61 1.99
N ALA A 152 15.05 16.77 1.00
CA ALA A 152 14.03 16.27 0.09
C ALA A 152 13.38 15.02 0.68
N VAL A 153 12.05 15.03 0.77
CA VAL A 153 11.25 13.90 1.26
C VAL A 153 10.26 13.45 0.18
N GLY A 154 10.05 12.14 0.08
CA GLY A 154 9.18 11.56 -0.94
C GLY A 154 7.70 11.52 -0.58
N GLY A 155 7.34 11.83 0.68
CA GLY A 155 5.96 11.77 1.17
C GLY A 155 5.89 11.85 2.69
N GLY A 156 4.69 11.72 3.25
CA GLY A 156 4.44 11.85 4.68
C GLY A 156 5.21 10.85 5.53
N GLU A 157 5.41 9.62 5.06
CA GLU A 157 6.20 8.62 5.76
C GLU A 157 7.66 9.01 5.92
N HIS A 158 8.28 9.58 4.88
CA HIS A 158 9.66 10.07 4.92
C HIS A 158 9.77 11.30 5.83
N ARG A 159 8.77 12.20 5.78
CA ARG A 159 8.69 13.36 6.64
C ARG A 159 8.59 12.95 8.12
N THR A 160 7.68 12.03 8.43
CA THR A 160 7.49 11.54 9.81
C THR A 160 8.74 10.85 10.33
N ALA A 161 9.38 9.98 9.52
CA ALA A 161 10.62 9.33 9.91
C ALA A 161 11.74 10.34 10.19
N PHE A 162 11.83 11.39 9.38
CA PHE A 162 12.82 12.45 9.57
C PHE A 162 12.55 13.26 10.85
N GLU A 163 11.30 13.68 11.09
CA GLU A 163 10.95 14.42 12.31
C GLU A 163 11.16 13.60 13.59
N TYR A 164 11.08 12.26 13.49
CA TYR A 164 11.41 11.37 14.61
C TYR A 164 12.92 11.31 14.92
N LEU A 165 13.78 11.59 13.93
CA LEU A 165 15.24 11.61 14.11
C LEU A 165 15.75 12.94 14.69
N MET A 166 14.95 14.00 14.69
CA MET A 166 15.31 15.35 15.16
C MET A 166 14.95 15.58 16.61
#